data_55189d8acf510458a6f8ac49b90b66c9
#
_entry.id   55189d8acf510458a6f8ac49b90b66c9
#
_cell.length_a   1.000
_cell.length_b   1.000
_cell.length_c   1.000
_cell.angle_alpha   90.00
_cell.angle_beta   90.00
_cell.angle_gamma   90.00
#
_symmetry.space_group_name_H-M   'P 1'
#
loop_
_entity.id
_entity.type
_entity.pdbx_description
1 polymer ?
#
loop_
_entity_poly.entity_id
_entity_poly.type
_entity_poly.pdbx_seq_one_letter_code
_entity_poly.pdbx_strand_id
1 'polypeptide(L)'
;MPINVFVLPWSKVKVGDRSENTSSHPERIEGAHRTMAERRTLAAYLNRIPAPLLVFLGGGIGAFCRIHTPGGVLAANLIGSFTLGLLTALWASRARMHGEDAVRPFRFLFGAGMMGGYTTYSSIAAVTAQAVFIHYTVHGWYVLLSLAVLFIGGLAAAASGLFTGGKIAARCEARRASAQEDSSCSH
;
A
#
# COMPACT_ATOMS: atom_id res chain seq x y z
N MET A 1 19.66 -9.15 -24.78
CA MET A 1 20.39 -8.45 -23.70
C MET A 1 19.66 -8.73 -22.40
N PRO A 2 20.23 -9.48 -21.45
CA PRO A 2 19.59 -9.76 -20.19
C PRO A 2 19.73 -8.56 -19.26
N ILE A 3 18.61 -8.12 -18.69
CA ILE A 3 18.57 -7.08 -17.67
C ILE A 3 19.04 -7.72 -16.35
N ASN A 4 20.27 -7.40 -15.96
CA ASN A 4 20.82 -7.80 -14.64
C ASN A 4 20.13 -6.99 -13.54
N VAL A 5 19.16 -7.61 -12.86
CA VAL A 5 18.63 -7.10 -11.60
C VAL A 5 19.70 -7.38 -10.53
N PHE A 6 20.42 -6.34 -10.16
CA PHE A 6 21.45 -6.38 -9.11
C PHE A 6 20.77 -6.54 -7.75
N VAL A 7 20.62 -7.77 -7.30
CA VAL A 7 20.18 -8.09 -5.94
C VAL A 7 21.40 -8.04 -5.03
N LEU A 8 21.54 -6.96 -4.25
CA LEU A 8 22.56 -6.87 -3.21
C LEU A 8 22.23 -7.84 -2.05
N PRO A 9 23.18 -8.64 -1.59
CA PRO A 9 22.99 -9.54 -0.46
C PRO A 9 22.94 -8.75 0.87
N TRP A 10 21.84 -8.90 1.59
CA TRP A 10 21.46 -8.19 2.82
C TRP A 10 22.24 -8.61 4.10
N SER A 11 23.35 -9.35 4.00
CA SER A 11 23.98 -9.99 5.17
C SER A 11 25.08 -9.18 5.88
N LYS A 12 25.32 -7.90 5.57
CA LYS A 12 26.40 -7.12 6.20
C LYS A 12 26.03 -5.68 6.57
N VAL A 13 24.94 -5.46 7.28
CA VAL A 13 24.75 -4.20 8.02
C VAL A 13 25.02 -4.49 9.50
N LYS A 14 26.22 -4.14 9.98
CA LYS A 14 26.53 -4.10 11.41
C LYS A 14 25.65 -3.03 12.06
N VAL A 15 24.71 -3.44 12.90
CA VAL A 15 24.04 -2.55 13.86
C VAL A 15 25.06 -2.22 14.94
N GLY A 16 25.51 -0.98 14.97
CA GLY A 16 26.35 -0.46 16.04
C GLY A 16 25.56 -0.42 17.34
N ASP A 17 26.06 -1.11 18.35
CA ASP A 17 25.65 -1.01 19.74
C ASP A 17 25.96 0.41 20.24
N ARG A 18 24.95 1.18 20.62
CA ARG A 18 25.10 2.42 21.35
C ARG A 18 24.13 2.42 22.52
N SER A 19 24.58 1.86 23.61
CA SER A 19 24.04 2.09 24.94
C SER A 19 24.54 3.44 25.45
N GLU A 20 23.66 4.13 26.15
CA GLU A 20 23.81 5.28 27.05
C GLU A 20 23.43 6.66 26.51
N ASN A 21 22.41 7.21 27.00
CA ASN A 21 22.20 8.12 28.14
C ASN A 21 20.78 8.73 28.08
N THR A 22 19.93 8.40 29.05
CA THR A 22 18.53 8.82 29.08
C THR A 22 18.23 9.50 30.40
N SER A 23 18.27 10.83 30.42
CA SER A 23 17.67 11.61 31.49
C SER A 23 17.05 12.89 30.93
N SER A 24 15.79 12.80 30.40
CA SER A 24 14.91 13.96 30.33
C SER A 24 13.50 13.59 29.86
N HIS A 25 12.52 13.89 30.68
CA HIS A 25 11.05 13.76 30.50
C HIS A 25 10.45 12.35 30.43
N PRO A 26 10.18 11.72 31.57
CA PRO A 26 9.60 10.36 31.62
C PRO A 26 8.21 10.28 31.01
N GLU A 27 7.36 11.29 31.09
CA GLU A 27 5.98 11.24 30.58
C GLU A 27 5.86 11.19 29.06
N ARG A 28 6.72 11.89 28.34
CA ARG A 28 6.71 11.91 26.86
C ARG A 28 7.25 10.60 26.28
N ILE A 29 8.20 10.00 26.97
CA ILE A 29 8.80 8.71 26.59
C ILE A 29 7.80 7.57 26.88
N GLU A 30 7.10 7.63 28.00
CA GLU A 30 6.13 6.61 28.40
C GLU A 30 4.91 6.58 27.47
N GLY A 31 4.41 7.74 27.02
CA GLY A 31 3.37 7.83 26.00
C GLY A 31 3.80 7.25 24.63
N ALA A 32 5.02 7.54 24.20
CA ALA A 32 5.57 7.00 22.97
C ALA A 32 5.82 5.48 23.05
N HIS A 33 6.30 4.99 24.20
CA HIS A 33 6.48 3.55 24.46
C HIS A 33 5.16 2.80 24.50
N ARG A 34 4.11 3.35 25.13
CA ARG A 34 2.76 2.75 25.13
C ARG A 34 2.19 2.61 23.71
N THR A 35 2.24 3.66 22.91
CA THR A 35 1.73 3.61 21.52
C THR A 35 2.52 2.65 20.63
N MET A 36 3.82 2.51 20.85
CA MET A 36 4.65 1.54 20.10
C MET A 36 4.40 0.10 20.57
N ALA A 37 4.24 -0.13 21.88
CA ALA A 37 3.91 -1.43 22.43
C ALA A 37 2.52 -1.89 21.94
N GLU A 38 1.53 -1.01 21.98
CA GLU A 38 0.16 -1.29 21.53
C GLU A 38 0.11 -1.62 20.03
N ARG A 39 0.85 -0.88 19.20
CA ARG A 39 0.97 -1.17 17.75
C ARG A 39 1.70 -2.49 17.48
N ARG A 40 2.71 -2.84 18.26
CA ARG A 40 3.38 -4.15 18.17
C ARG A 40 2.46 -5.29 18.56
N THR A 41 1.63 -5.08 19.60
CA THR A 41 0.65 -6.07 20.07
C THR A 41 -0.44 -6.30 19.00
N LEU A 42 -0.94 -5.24 18.38
CA LEU A 42 -1.93 -5.34 17.31
C LEU A 42 -1.37 -6.08 16.07
N ALA A 43 -0.16 -5.72 15.64
CA ALA A 43 0.49 -6.41 14.53
C ALA A 43 0.78 -7.88 14.84
N ALA A 44 1.20 -8.20 16.07
CA ALA A 44 1.43 -9.56 16.53
C ALA A 44 0.12 -10.37 16.60
N TYR A 45 -0.98 -9.74 17.03
CA TYR A 45 -2.30 -10.38 17.05
C TYR A 45 -2.81 -10.64 15.63
N LEU A 46 -2.73 -9.64 14.74
CA LEU A 46 -3.13 -9.78 13.35
C LEU A 46 -2.26 -10.81 12.59
N ASN A 47 -1.01 -10.97 12.99
CA ASN A 47 -0.09 -11.94 12.36
C ASN A 47 -0.44 -13.41 12.74
N ARG A 48 -1.26 -13.61 13.79
CA ARG A 48 -1.84 -14.92 14.14
C ARG A 48 -3.03 -15.29 13.27
N ILE A 49 -3.67 -14.30 12.63
CA ILE A 49 -4.80 -14.56 11.74
C ILE A 49 -4.24 -15.11 10.42
N PRO A 50 -4.77 -16.21 9.91
CA PRO A 50 -4.33 -16.76 8.63
C PRO A 50 -4.59 -15.77 7.50
N ALA A 51 -3.59 -15.60 6.62
CA ALA A 51 -3.65 -14.65 5.50
C ALA A 51 -4.93 -14.76 4.65
N PRO A 52 -5.46 -15.97 4.33
CA PRO A 52 -6.72 -16.11 3.59
C PRO A 52 -7.91 -15.43 4.27
N LEU A 53 -7.98 -15.46 5.60
CA LEU A 53 -9.07 -14.83 6.34
C LEU A 53 -8.97 -13.29 6.27
N LEU A 54 -7.77 -12.74 6.35
CA LEU A 54 -7.54 -11.30 6.18
C LEU A 54 -7.92 -10.84 4.78
N VAL A 55 -7.56 -11.62 3.76
CA VAL A 55 -7.92 -11.34 2.36
C VAL A 55 -9.43 -11.43 2.16
N PHE A 56 -10.09 -12.42 2.74
CA PHE A 56 -11.55 -12.59 2.66
C PHE A 56 -12.30 -11.41 3.29
N LEU A 57 -11.92 -11.01 4.52
CA LEU A 57 -12.52 -9.87 5.21
C LEU A 57 -12.27 -8.55 4.44
N GLY A 58 -11.03 -8.33 4.01
CA GLY A 58 -10.68 -7.17 3.19
C GLY A 58 -11.46 -7.14 1.89
N GLY A 59 -11.56 -8.29 1.21
CA GLY A 59 -12.30 -8.45 -0.04
C GLY A 59 -13.78 -8.11 0.08
N GLY A 60 -14.43 -8.57 1.15
CA GLY A 60 -15.82 -8.22 1.45
C GLY A 60 -16.02 -6.72 1.64
N ILE A 61 -15.17 -6.07 2.44
CA ILE A 61 -15.19 -4.62 2.64
C ILE A 61 -14.95 -3.88 1.32
N GLY A 62 -13.95 -4.31 0.53
CA GLY A 62 -13.64 -3.71 -0.76
C GLY A 62 -14.80 -3.80 -1.75
N ALA A 63 -15.43 -4.96 -1.86
CA ALA A 63 -16.59 -5.17 -2.72
C ALA A 63 -17.79 -4.30 -2.29
N PHE A 64 -18.02 -4.17 -0.99
CA PHE A 64 -19.05 -3.28 -0.45
C PHE A 64 -18.78 -1.80 -0.79
N CYS A 65 -17.56 -1.33 -0.58
CA CYS A 65 -17.16 0.04 -0.94
C CYS A 65 -17.33 0.31 -2.45
N ARG A 66 -17.03 -0.67 -3.30
CA ARG A 66 -17.18 -0.54 -4.76
C ARG A 66 -18.62 -0.24 -5.17
N ILE A 67 -19.61 -0.91 -4.57
CA ILE A 67 -21.03 -0.74 -4.91
C ILE A 67 -21.47 0.71 -4.64
N HIS A 68 -20.88 1.36 -3.64
CA HIS A 68 -21.22 2.73 -3.24
C HIS A 68 -20.35 3.80 -3.91
N THR A 69 -19.41 3.40 -4.79
CA THR A 69 -18.52 4.36 -5.45
C THR A 69 -19.24 5.06 -6.61
N PRO A 70 -19.41 6.40 -6.58
CA PRO A 70 -19.94 7.15 -7.71
C PRO A 70 -18.97 7.04 -8.91
N GLY A 71 -19.52 6.92 -10.12
CA GLY A 71 -18.71 6.71 -11.34
C GLY A 71 -18.48 5.24 -11.70
N GLY A 72 -19.04 4.32 -10.91
CA GLY A 72 -19.08 2.89 -11.22
C GLY A 72 -17.72 2.20 -11.27
N VAL A 73 -17.64 1.16 -12.09
CA VAL A 73 -16.46 0.25 -12.18
C VAL A 73 -15.19 0.98 -12.62
N LEU A 74 -15.30 1.96 -13.51
CA LEU A 74 -14.16 2.73 -14.01
C LEU A 74 -13.51 3.55 -12.88
N ALA A 75 -14.34 4.32 -12.15
CA ALA A 75 -13.86 5.12 -11.03
C ALA A 75 -13.26 4.24 -9.93
N ALA A 76 -13.92 3.13 -9.58
CA ALA A 76 -13.42 2.18 -8.59
C ALA A 76 -12.05 1.61 -8.98
N ASN A 77 -11.85 1.23 -10.24
CA ASN A 77 -10.56 0.70 -10.69
C ASN A 77 -9.45 1.77 -10.69
N LEU A 78 -9.73 3.00 -11.09
CA LEU A 78 -8.73 4.09 -11.07
C LEU A 78 -8.36 4.47 -9.63
N ILE A 79 -9.35 4.68 -8.76
CA ILE A 79 -9.15 4.99 -7.34
C ILE A 79 -8.40 3.86 -6.64
N GLY A 80 -8.82 2.61 -6.89
CA GLY A 80 -8.18 1.43 -6.32
C GLY A 80 -6.73 1.27 -6.75
N SER A 81 -6.42 1.48 -8.04
CA SER A 81 -5.06 1.44 -8.57
C SER A 81 -4.17 2.52 -7.96
N PHE A 82 -4.67 3.76 -7.86
CA PHE A 82 -3.96 4.86 -7.21
C PHE A 82 -3.69 4.54 -5.73
N THR A 83 -4.71 4.11 -5.00
CA THR A 83 -4.62 3.78 -3.57
C THR A 83 -3.66 2.62 -3.33
N LEU A 84 -3.68 1.59 -4.17
CA LEU A 84 -2.75 0.46 -4.08
C LEU A 84 -1.31 0.91 -4.28
N GLY A 85 -1.06 1.78 -5.27
CA GLY A 85 0.25 2.37 -5.51
C GLY A 85 0.74 3.19 -4.30
N LEU A 86 -0.11 4.05 -3.75
CA LEU A 86 0.16 4.86 -2.57
C LEU A 86 0.53 3.99 -1.35
N LEU A 87 -0.32 3.01 -1.04
CA LEU A 87 -0.12 2.10 0.08
C LEU A 87 1.16 1.27 -0.09
N THR A 88 1.47 0.82 -1.30
CA THR A 88 2.69 0.05 -1.59
C THR A 88 3.94 0.86 -1.25
N ALA A 89 4.00 2.14 -1.64
CA ALA A 89 5.13 3.02 -1.30
C ALA A 89 5.25 3.24 0.21
N LEU A 90 4.12 3.47 0.91
CA LEU A 90 4.11 3.67 2.36
C LEU A 90 4.51 2.39 3.11
N TRP A 91 4.07 1.22 2.66
CA TRP A 91 4.46 -0.05 3.27
C TRP A 91 5.93 -0.37 3.03
N ALA A 92 6.46 -0.05 1.85
CA ALA A 92 7.89 -0.23 1.55
C ALA A 92 8.77 0.61 2.48
N SER A 93 8.41 1.87 2.73
CA SER A 93 9.09 2.72 3.71
C SER A 93 8.98 2.16 5.12
N ARG A 94 7.77 1.74 5.52
CA ARG A 94 7.51 1.22 6.86
C ARG A 94 8.20 -0.13 7.12
N ALA A 95 8.28 -1.00 6.10
CA ALA A 95 8.98 -2.27 6.17
C ALA A 95 10.49 -2.08 6.40
N ARG A 96 11.08 -1.06 5.75
CA ARG A 96 12.50 -0.71 5.97
C ARG A 96 12.78 -0.30 7.42
N MET A 97 11.83 0.37 8.08
CA MET A 97 12.02 0.86 9.45
C MET A 97 11.67 -0.16 10.54
N HIS A 98 10.67 -1.01 10.32
CA HIS A 98 10.08 -1.85 11.37
C HIS A 98 10.11 -3.36 11.04
N GLY A 99 10.65 -3.73 9.89
CA GLY A 99 10.66 -5.10 9.37
C GLY A 99 9.40 -5.46 8.58
N GLU A 100 9.50 -6.49 7.76
CA GLU A 100 8.42 -6.99 6.90
C GLU A 100 7.22 -7.53 7.70
N ASP A 101 7.46 -8.15 8.84
CA ASP A 101 6.40 -8.74 9.68
C ASP A 101 5.41 -7.70 10.21
N ALA A 102 5.86 -6.46 10.41
CA ALA A 102 5.02 -5.37 10.90
C ALA A 102 4.00 -4.89 9.84
N VAL A 103 4.28 -5.07 8.55
CA VAL A 103 3.43 -4.62 7.44
C VAL A 103 2.67 -5.75 6.76
N ARG A 104 3.10 -7.00 6.96
CA ARG A 104 2.53 -8.20 6.34
C ARG A 104 1.00 -8.30 6.46
N PRO A 105 0.40 -8.24 7.67
CA PRO A 105 -1.04 -8.39 7.80
C PRO A 105 -1.82 -7.25 7.12
N PHE A 106 -1.28 -6.04 7.13
CA PHE A 106 -1.89 -4.89 6.45
C PHE A 106 -1.84 -5.02 4.93
N ARG A 107 -0.78 -5.61 4.38
CA ARG A 107 -0.69 -5.93 2.94
C ARG A 107 -1.76 -6.96 2.53
N PHE A 108 -2.02 -7.97 3.34
CA PHE A 108 -3.06 -8.95 3.05
C PHE A 108 -4.46 -8.35 3.18
N LEU A 109 -4.73 -7.59 4.25
CA LEU A 109 -6.04 -7.03 4.50
C LEU A 109 -6.39 -5.92 3.50
N PHE A 110 -5.54 -4.90 3.37
CA PHE A 110 -5.81 -3.73 2.53
C PHE A 110 -5.34 -3.91 1.09
N GLY A 111 -4.20 -4.54 0.85
CA GLY A 111 -3.66 -4.73 -0.50
C GLY A 111 -4.39 -5.83 -1.25
N ALA A 112 -4.14 -7.06 -0.90
CA ALA A 112 -4.73 -8.20 -1.60
C ALA A 112 -6.24 -8.32 -1.36
N GLY A 113 -6.72 -8.07 -0.12
CA GLY A 113 -8.12 -8.15 0.23
C GLY A 113 -8.90 -6.94 -0.28
N MET A 114 -8.82 -5.81 0.44
CA MET A 114 -9.68 -4.65 0.20
C MET A 114 -9.52 -4.08 -1.21
N MET A 115 -8.30 -3.86 -1.68
CA MET A 115 -8.10 -3.35 -3.05
C MET A 115 -8.44 -4.40 -4.10
N GLY A 116 -8.17 -5.69 -3.86
CA GLY A 116 -8.58 -6.77 -4.74
C GLY A 116 -10.11 -6.91 -4.87
N GLY A 117 -10.86 -6.70 -3.77
CA GLY A 117 -12.33 -6.67 -3.79
C GLY A 117 -12.92 -5.38 -4.36
N TYR A 118 -12.22 -4.25 -4.15
CA TYR A 118 -12.63 -2.95 -4.63
C TYR A 118 -12.45 -2.79 -6.15
N THR A 119 -11.33 -3.26 -6.70
CA THR A 119 -11.08 -3.31 -8.14
C THR A 119 -11.65 -4.58 -8.75
N THR A 120 -12.03 -4.55 -10.03
CA THR A 120 -12.59 -5.74 -10.68
C THR A 120 -12.30 -5.75 -12.18
N TYR A 121 -11.70 -6.84 -12.62
CA TYR A 121 -11.52 -7.12 -14.05
C TYR A 121 -12.78 -7.75 -14.66
N SER A 122 -13.47 -8.60 -13.92
CA SER A 122 -14.66 -9.32 -14.41
C SER A 122 -15.79 -8.38 -14.79
N SER A 123 -16.01 -7.29 -14.05
CA SER A 123 -17.03 -6.30 -14.39
C SER A 123 -16.66 -5.52 -15.66
N ILE A 124 -15.37 -5.23 -15.89
CA ILE A 124 -14.90 -4.62 -17.14
C ILE A 124 -15.16 -5.58 -18.30
N ALA A 125 -14.82 -6.85 -18.15
CA ALA A 125 -15.06 -7.85 -19.16
C ALA A 125 -16.56 -8.03 -19.48
N ALA A 126 -17.42 -8.02 -18.45
CA ALA A 126 -18.87 -8.13 -18.62
C ALA A 126 -19.47 -6.92 -19.37
N VAL A 127 -19.09 -5.70 -18.99
CA VAL A 127 -19.55 -4.47 -19.67
C VAL A 127 -19.05 -4.46 -21.14
N THR A 128 -17.83 -4.88 -21.37
CA THR A 128 -17.25 -4.99 -22.71
C THR A 128 -17.99 -6.03 -23.56
N ALA A 129 -18.26 -7.20 -22.99
CA ALA A 129 -19.02 -8.24 -23.68
C ALA A 129 -20.44 -7.77 -24.03
N GLN A 130 -21.14 -7.12 -23.09
CA GLN A 130 -22.46 -6.54 -23.35
C GLN A 130 -22.42 -5.51 -24.47
N ALA A 131 -21.43 -4.62 -24.49
CA ALA A 131 -21.27 -3.62 -25.54
C ALA A 131 -21.10 -4.26 -26.93
N VAL A 132 -20.35 -5.36 -27.02
CA VAL A 132 -20.16 -6.12 -28.26
C VAL A 132 -21.46 -6.82 -28.68
N PHE A 133 -22.22 -7.42 -27.76
CA PHE A 133 -23.44 -8.16 -28.08
C PHE A 133 -24.64 -7.27 -28.42
N ILE A 134 -24.75 -6.10 -27.79
CA ILE A 134 -25.90 -5.19 -27.97
C ILE A 134 -25.71 -4.32 -29.23
N HIS A 135 -24.48 -3.93 -29.53
CA HIS A 135 -24.15 -3.12 -30.71
C HIS A 135 -23.37 -3.95 -31.74
N TYR A 136 -24.07 -4.75 -32.51
CA TYR A 136 -23.52 -5.55 -33.63
C TYR A 136 -22.77 -4.70 -34.67
N THR A 137 -22.88 -3.35 -34.60
CA THR A 137 -22.26 -2.39 -35.51
C THR A 137 -21.00 -1.72 -34.94
N VAL A 138 -20.67 -1.96 -33.67
CA VAL A 138 -19.44 -1.37 -33.08
C VAL A 138 -18.27 -2.22 -33.54
N HIS A 139 -17.41 -1.64 -34.36
CA HIS A 139 -16.18 -2.27 -34.81
C HIS A 139 -15.35 -2.74 -33.62
N GLY A 140 -14.95 -4.00 -33.56
CA GLY A 140 -14.25 -4.62 -32.43
C GLY A 140 -13.00 -3.87 -31.95
N TRP A 141 -12.41 -3.02 -32.80
CA TRP A 141 -11.26 -2.19 -32.46
C TRP A 141 -11.58 -1.10 -31.41
N TYR A 142 -12.81 -0.57 -31.35
CA TYR A 142 -13.22 0.39 -30.29
C TYR A 142 -13.22 -0.27 -28.91
N VAL A 143 -13.59 -1.55 -28.86
CA VAL A 143 -13.56 -2.33 -27.62
C VAL A 143 -12.12 -2.54 -27.15
N LEU A 144 -11.23 -2.91 -28.07
CA LEU A 144 -9.80 -3.05 -27.75
C LEU A 144 -9.17 -1.72 -27.34
N LEU A 145 -9.54 -0.62 -27.99
CA LEU A 145 -9.07 0.72 -27.65
C LEU A 145 -9.53 1.11 -26.23
N SER A 146 -10.82 0.88 -25.91
CA SER A 146 -11.33 1.20 -24.56
C SER A 146 -10.66 0.39 -23.47
N LEU A 147 -10.40 -0.89 -23.69
CA LEU A 147 -9.62 -1.73 -22.78
C LEU A 147 -8.18 -1.24 -22.62
N ALA A 148 -7.53 -0.85 -23.70
CA ALA A 148 -6.18 -0.29 -23.66
C ALA A 148 -6.12 1.02 -22.86
N VAL A 149 -7.09 1.92 -23.07
CA VAL A 149 -7.19 3.19 -22.32
C VAL A 149 -7.41 2.93 -20.84
N LEU A 150 -8.28 1.98 -20.49
CA LEU A 150 -8.52 1.57 -19.09
C LEU A 150 -7.26 0.99 -18.44
N PHE A 151 -6.54 0.14 -19.16
CA PHE A 151 -5.31 -0.47 -18.67
C PHE A 151 -4.21 0.58 -18.45
N ILE A 152 -3.98 1.45 -19.45
CA ILE A 152 -3.00 2.53 -19.36
C ILE A 152 -3.38 3.52 -18.26
N GLY A 153 -4.66 3.88 -18.14
CA GLY A 153 -5.17 4.76 -17.10
C GLY A 153 -4.96 4.18 -15.70
N GLY A 154 -5.24 2.89 -15.51
CA GLY A 154 -4.99 2.17 -14.26
C GLY A 154 -3.50 2.13 -13.90
N LEU A 155 -2.63 1.89 -14.88
CA LEU A 155 -1.18 1.88 -14.70
C LEU A 155 -0.64 3.28 -14.33
N ALA A 156 -1.11 4.31 -15.01
CA ALA A 156 -0.78 5.71 -14.71
C ALA A 156 -1.26 6.12 -13.30
N ALA A 157 -2.48 5.71 -12.91
CA ALA A 157 -3.01 5.92 -11.57
C ALA A 157 -2.16 5.24 -10.50
N ALA A 158 -1.76 3.99 -10.70
CA ALA A 158 -0.87 3.26 -9.78
C ALA A 158 0.51 3.91 -9.68
N ALA A 159 1.11 4.32 -10.80
CA ALA A 159 2.39 5.01 -10.83
C ALA A 159 2.33 6.36 -10.09
N SER A 160 1.27 7.15 -10.30
CA SER A 160 1.06 8.42 -9.59
C SER A 160 0.88 8.21 -8.08
N GLY A 161 0.18 7.14 -7.68
CA GLY A 161 0.05 6.71 -6.29
C GLY A 161 1.40 6.36 -5.66
N LEU A 162 2.21 5.55 -6.34
CA LEU A 162 3.58 5.20 -5.91
C LEU A 162 4.45 6.44 -5.73
N PHE A 163 4.42 7.36 -6.70
CA PHE A 163 5.21 8.59 -6.66
C PHE A 163 4.79 9.49 -5.49
N THR A 164 3.49 9.67 -5.30
CA THR A 164 2.93 10.46 -4.20
C THR A 164 3.26 9.84 -2.84
N GLY A 165 3.07 8.53 -2.70
CA GLY A 165 3.40 7.78 -1.49
C GLY A 165 4.89 7.82 -1.16
N GLY A 166 5.76 7.73 -2.17
CA GLY A 166 7.20 7.87 -2.01
C GLY A 166 7.61 9.25 -1.49
N LYS A 167 7.01 10.32 -2.02
CA LYS A 167 7.24 11.69 -1.53
C LYS A 167 6.78 11.88 -0.08
N ILE A 168 5.62 11.33 0.28
CA ILE A 168 5.11 11.39 1.65
C ILE A 168 6.05 10.64 2.60
N ALA A 169 6.46 9.43 2.22
CA ALA A 169 7.39 8.62 3.00
C ALA A 169 8.72 9.35 3.23
N ALA A 170 9.33 9.88 2.19
CA ALA A 170 10.58 10.65 2.28
C ALA A 170 10.47 11.89 3.19
N ARG A 171 9.36 12.62 3.12
CA ARG A 171 9.10 13.76 4.02
C ARG A 171 8.97 13.34 5.48
N CYS A 172 8.32 12.21 5.74
CA CYS A 172 8.20 11.67 7.09
C CYS A 172 9.55 11.21 7.65
N GLU A 173 10.39 10.61 6.82
CA GLU A 173 11.75 10.19 7.19
C GLU A 173 12.63 11.42 7.50
N ALA A 174 12.62 12.46 6.65
CA ALA A 174 13.37 13.69 6.85
C ALA A 174 12.97 14.42 8.14
N ARG A 175 11.65 14.56 8.41
CA ARG A 175 11.17 15.18 9.66
C ARG A 175 11.60 14.43 10.92
N ARG A 176 11.73 13.10 10.85
CA ARG A 176 12.22 12.30 11.99
C ARG A 176 13.70 12.48 12.20
N ALA A 177 14.48 12.56 11.13
CA ALA A 177 15.92 12.81 11.20
C ALA A 177 16.20 14.18 11.86
N SER A 178 15.53 15.26 11.43
CA SER A 178 15.70 16.59 12.04
C SER A 178 15.27 16.62 13.51
N ALA A 179 14.18 15.97 13.88
CA ALA A 179 13.76 15.90 15.28
C ALA A 179 14.75 15.12 16.18
N GLN A 180 15.49 14.19 15.60
CA GLN A 180 16.51 13.43 16.32
C GLN A 180 17.81 14.22 16.48
N GLU A 181 18.17 15.07 15.50
CA GLU A 181 19.29 16.01 15.61
C GLU A 181 19.04 17.06 16.65
N ASP A 182 17.84 17.69 16.69
CA ASP A 182 17.48 18.69 17.70
C ASP A 182 17.52 18.11 19.12
N SER A 183 17.14 16.85 19.30
CA SER A 183 17.21 16.19 20.60
C SER A 183 18.65 15.87 21.04
N SER A 184 19.57 15.71 20.10
CA SER A 184 20.99 15.43 20.41
C SER A 184 21.81 16.70 20.68
N CYS A 185 21.38 17.87 20.17
CA CYS A 185 22.04 19.16 20.39
C CYS A 185 21.60 19.85 21.69
N SER A 186 20.58 19.36 22.40
CA SER A 186 20.09 19.92 23.66
C SER A 186 20.81 19.36 24.90
N HIS A 187 21.88 18.61 24.71
CA HIS A 187 22.80 18.09 25.73
C HIS A 187 24.20 18.62 25.52
#